data_9dd5a02feec2e8d0c7dda84cd5b3d7f9
#
_entry.id   9dd5a02feec2e8d0c7dda84cd5b3d7f9
#
_cell.length_a   1.000
_cell.length_b   1.000
_cell.length_c   1.000
_cell.angle_alpha   90.00
_cell.angle_beta   90.00
_cell.angle_gamma   90.00
#
_symmetry.space_group_name_H-M   'P 1'
#
loop_
_entity.id
_entity.type
_entity.pdbx_description
1 polymer ?
#
loop_
_entity_poly.entity_id
_entity_poly.type
_entity_poly.pdbx_seq_one_letter_code
_entity_poly.pdbx_strand_id
1 'polypeptide(L)'
;MDALEVLKQRRAVRSFEDKPIPKNILEDIIDCGRLAPSANNVQPWHFVVVTDKETLKYISEKATYGKFIKDAAACVVVYCEKENIHHLEDGAAATENIILAAKAYGISSCWVAGYDRTYEKDINEYLNVPSNLRMISIIALGYSTQNPSPRNKKSLNDVLHWEKF
;
A
#
# COMPACT_ATOMS: atom_id res chain seq x y z
N MET A 1 -14.46 -6.23 -12.47
CA MET A 1 -13.14 -6.64 -13.05
C MET A 1 -12.81 -7.99 -12.43
N ASP A 2 -12.43 -8.98 -13.20
CA ASP A 2 -12.01 -10.26 -12.61
C ASP A 2 -10.60 -10.15 -11.99
N ALA A 3 -10.23 -11.15 -11.17
CA ALA A 3 -8.97 -11.10 -10.42
C ALA A 3 -7.72 -11.06 -11.33
N LEU A 4 -7.75 -11.77 -12.46
CA LEU A 4 -6.62 -11.79 -13.40
C LEU A 4 -6.47 -10.45 -14.14
N GLU A 5 -7.59 -9.81 -14.46
CA GLU A 5 -7.58 -8.46 -15.06
C GLU A 5 -7.00 -7.45 -14.08
N VAL A 6 -7.39 -7.48 -12.81
CA VAL A 6 -6.84 -6.62 -11.76
C VAL A 6 -5.32 -6.75 -11.69
N LEU A 7 -4.82 -7.98 -11.58
CA LEU A 7 -3.38 -8.28 -11.53
C LEU A 7 -2.62 -7.77 -12.76
N LYS A 8 -3.17 -7.97 -13.95
CA LYS A 8 -2.53 -7.59 -15.23
C LYS A 8 -2.60 -6.10 -15.49
N GLN A 9 -3.63 -5.39 -15.00
CA GLN A 9 -3.87 -3.99 -15.31
C GLN A 9 -3.40 -3.02 -14.22
N ARG A 10 -3.16 -3.50 -12.97
CA ARG A 10 -2.72 -2.61 -11.89
C ARG A 10 -1.39 -1.92 -12.24
N ARG A 11 -1.35 -0.60 -12.05
CA ARG A 11 -0.15 0.23 -12.25
C ARG A 11 0.02 1.16 -11.06
N ALA A 12 1.25 1.58 -10.80
CA ALA A 12 1.54 2.63 -9.85
C ALA A 12 1.20 3.99 -10.47
N VAL A 13 0.29 4.71 -9.84
CA VAL A 13 -0.18 6.05 -10.24
C VAL A 13 0.23 7.06 -9.17
N ARG A 14 0.71 8.22 -9.59
CA ARG A 14 1.25 9.27 -8.70
C ARG A 14 0.62 10.65 -8.93
N SER A 15 -0.49 10.70 -9.64
CA SER A 15 -1.28 11.91 -9.85
C SER A 15 -2.74 11.56 -9.62
N PHE A 16 -3.38 12.31 -8.76
CA PHE A 16 -4.74 12.01 -8.29
C PHE A 16 -5.66 13.20 -8.54
N GLU A 17 -6.93 12.90 -8.70
CA GLU A 17 -8.00 13.88 -8.75
C GLU A 17 -8.38 14.30 -7.32
N ASP A 18 -8.80 15.54 -7.14
CA ASP A 18 -9.36 16.01 -5.87
C ASP A 18 -10.80 15.49 -5.71
N LYS A 19 -10.89 14.19 -5.47
CA LYS A 19 -12.14 13.46 -5.31
C LYS A 19 -12.02 12.49 -4.14
N PRO A 20 -12.85 12.62 -3.10
CA PRO A 20 -12.78 11.75 -1.92
C PRO A 20 -13.21 10.32 -2.26
N ILE A 21 -12.61 9.36 -1.58
CA ILE A 21 -13.04 7.96 -1.60
C ILE A 21 -14.09 7.78 -0.48
N PRO A 22 -15.27 7.21 -0.77
CA PRO A 22 -16.26 6.93 0.27
C PRO A 22 -15.69 6.03 1.38
N LYS A 23 -16.06 6.33 2.63
CA LYS A 23 -15.52 5.62 3.80
C LYS A 23 -15.77 4.11 3.73
N ASN A 24 -16.95 3.68 3.33
CA ASN A 24 -17.29 2.26 3.18
C ASN A 24 -16.43 1.54 2.14
N ILE A 25 -16.01 2.23 1.08
CA ILE A 25 -15.08 1.66 0.09
C ILE A 25 -13.67 1.53 0.69
N LEU A 26 -13.21 2.53 1.46
CA LEU A 26 -11.94 2.43 2.18
C LEU A 26 -11.96 1.27 3.17
N GLU A 27 -13.04 1.12 3.94
CA GLU A 27 -13.22 0.03 4.90
C GLU A 27 -13.16 -1.34 4.21
N ASP A 28 -13.82 -1.51 3.06
CA ASP A 28 -13.79 -2.78 2.30
C ASP A 28 -12.41 -3.08 1.69
N ILE A 29 -11.70 -2.05 1.21
CA ILE A 29 -10.32 -2.19 0.75
C ILE A 29 -9.40 -2.66 1.90
N ILE A 30 -9.57 -2.12 3.11
CA ILE A 30 -8.81 -2.52 4.28
C ILE A 30 -9.20 -3.93 4.73
N ASP A 31 -10.47 -4.27 4.64
CA ASP A 31 -10.96 -5.63 4.90
C ASP A 31 -10.28 -6.66 3.98
N CYS A 32 -10.15 -6.36 2.70
CA CYS A 32 -9.37 -7.18 1.78
C CYS A 32 -7.88 -7.27 2.19
N GLY A 33 -7.30 -6.20 2.72
CA GLY A 33 -5.95 -6.19 3.26
C GLY A 33 -5.76 -7.18 4.39
N ARG A 34 -6.67 -7.19 5.38
CA ARG A 34 -6.60 -8.11 6.52
C ARG A 34 -6.88 -9.58 6.16
N LEU A 35 -7.40 -9.86 4.97
CA LEU A 35 -7.61 -11.21 4.46
C LEU A 35 -6.36 -11.80 3.79
N ALA A 36 -5.24 -11.09 3.80
CA ALA A 36 -3.98 -11.62 3.32
C ALA A 36 -3.56 -12.87 4.13
N PRO A 37 -2.82 -13.81 3.54
CA PRO A 37 -2.21 -14.88 4.31
C PRO A 37 -1.13 -14.32 5.25
N SER A 38 -0.95 -14.95 6.40
CA SER A 38 0.18 -14.70 7.29
C SER A 38 0.74 -16.01 7.85
N ALA A 39 2.02 -16.00 8.22
CA ALA A 39 2.66 -17.16 8.79
C ALA A 39 1.90 -17.61 10.05
N ASN A 40 1.53 -18.88 10.10
CA ASN A 40 0.73 -19.49 11.18
C ASN A 40 -0.59 -18.75 11.49
N ASN A 41 -1.10 -17.96 10.55
CA ASN A 41 -2.28 -17.11 10.72
C ASN A 41 -2.17 -16.13 11.91
N VAL A 42 -0.97 -15.59 12.15
CA VAL A 42 -0.71 -14.66 13.27
C VAL A 42 -1.38 -13.31 13.05
N GLN A 43 -1.54 -12.86 11.79
CA GLN A 43 -2.22 -11.62 11.42
C GLN A 43 -1.62 -10.37 12.10
N PRO A 44 -0.31 -10.10 11.94
CA PRO A 44 0.42 -9.11 12.74
C PRO A 44 0.17 -7.66 12.28
N TRP A 45 -0.64 -7.44 11.28
CA TRP A 45 -0.84 -6.12 10.64
C TRP A 45 -1.78 -5.21 11.41
N HIS A 46 -1.45 -3.91 11.31
CA HIS A 46 -2.28 -2.79 11.70
C HIS A 46 -2.32 -1.78 10.56
N PHE A 47 -3.46 -1.16 10.32
CA PHE A 47 -3.64 -0.22 9.23
C PHE A 47 -4.05 1.15 9.78
N VAL A 48 -3.30 2.18 9.44
CA VAL A 48 -3.68 3.58 9.71
C VAL A 48 -4.18 4.19 8.41
N VAL A 49 -5.46 4.51 8.34
CA VAL A 49 -6.08 5.17 7.18
C VAL A 49 -6.14 6.66 7.44
N VAL A 50 -5.54 7.43 6.56
CA VAL A 50 -5.45 8.89 6.63
C VAL A 50 -6.21 9.50 5.46
N THR A 51 -7.18 10.38 5.76
CA THR A 51 -7.93 11.17 4.77
C THR A 51 -7.83 12.67 5.06
N ASP A 52 -7.30 13.04 6.22
CA ASP A 52 -7.07 14.42 6.61
C ASP A 52 -5.94 15.05 5.79
N LYS A 53 -6.22 16.18 5.16
CA LYS A 53 -5.33 16.86 4.22
C LYS A 53 -4.00 17.32 4.85
N GLU A 54 -4.03 17.78 6.10
CA GLU A 54 -2.81 18.22 6.80
C GLU A 54 -1.92 17.02 7.14
N THR A 55 -2.51 15.92 7.54
CA THR A 55 -1.79 14.66 7.81
C THR A 55 -1.22 14.05 6.53
N LEU A 56 -1.97 14.07 5.41
CA LEU A 56 -1.46 13.64 4.10
C LEU A 56 -0.27 14.49 3.66
N LYS A 57 -0.35 15.81 3.87
CA LYS A 57 0.72 16.75 3.58
C LYS A 57 1.95 16.45 4.42
N TYR A 58 1.79 16.27 5.73
CA TYR A 58 2.90 15.92 6.62
C TYR A 58 3.62 14.65 6.18
N ILE A 59 2.88 13.56 5.93
CA ILE A 59 3.45 12.30 5.44
C ILE A 59 4.18 12.51 4.11
N SER A 60 3.61 13.28 3.20
CA SER A 60 4.23 13.63 1.91
C SER A 60 5.54 14.39 2.06
N GLU A 61 5.63 15.31 3.01
CA GLU A 61 6.85 16.08 3.30
C GLU A 61 7.96 15.19 3.85
N LYS A 62 7.64 14.21 4.67
CA LYS A 62 8.61 13.27 5.27
C LYS A 62 9.02 12.15 4.30
N ALA A 63 8.08 11.51 3.63
CA ALA A 63 8.35 10.40 2.74
C ALA A 63 9.14 10.83 1.50
N THR A 64 10.41 10.44 1.41
CA THR A 64 11.34 10.86 0.34
C THR A 64 10.77 10.61 -1.06
N TYR A 65 10.10 9.47 -1.26
CA TYR A 65 9.50 9.07 -2.55
C TYR A 65 7.99 9.24 -2.60
N GLY A 66 7.40 9.93 -1.61
CA GLY A 66 5.95 10.04 -1.42
C GLY A 66 5.39 11.46 -1.62
N LYS A 67 6.07 12.34 -2.35
CA LYS A 67 5.68 13.76 -2.50
C LYS A 67 4.27 13.97 -3.07
N PHE A 68 3.74 12.99 -3.76
CA PHE A 68 2.39 12.97 -4.33
C PHE A 68 1.30 12.55 -3.34
N ILE A 69 1.65 12.08 -2.15
CA ILE A 69 0.68 11.63 -1.13
C ILE A 69 -0.26 12.77 -0.72
N LYS A 70 0.24 14.01 -0.66
CA LYS A 70 -0.56 15.20 -0.35
C LYS A 70 -1.75 15.41 -1.29
N ASP A 71 -1.64 14.93 -2.54
CA ASP A 71 -2.65 15.08 -3.57
C ASP A 71 -3.59 13.85 -3.66
N ALA A 72 -3.32 12.81 -2.87
CA ALA A 72 -4.16 11.63 -2.81
C ALA A 72 -5.47 11.87 -2.03
N ALA A 73 -6.48 11.05 -2.30
CA ALA A 73 -7.74 11.08 -1.56
C ALA A 73 -7.59 10.41 -0.18
N ALA A 74 -6.71 9.43 -0.09
CA ALA A 74 -6.37 8.75 1.15
C ALA A 74 -4.95 8.20 1.10
N CYS A 75 -4.41 7.92 2.29
CA CYS A 75 -3.17 7.18 2.47
C CYS A 75 -3.41 6.06 3.48
N VAL A 76 -2.88 4.88 3.22
CA VAL A 76 -2.87 3.76 4.17
C VAL A 76 -1.43 3.49 4.57
N VAL A 77 -1.14 3.56 5.87
CA VAL A 77 0.15 3.14 6.40
C VAL A 77 -0.02 1.75 7.00
N VAL A 78 0.73 0.79 6.48
CA VAL A 78 0.71 -0.60 6.94
C VAL A 78 1.81 -0.81 7.95
N TYR A 79 1.43 -1.29 9.10
CA TYR A 79 2.33 -1.66 10.20
C TYR A 79 2.20 -3.15 10.51
N CYS A 80 3.25 -3.74 11.07
CA CYS A 80 3.20 -5.06 11.67
C CYS A 80 3.93 -5.07 13.02
N GLU A 81 3.57 -6.02 13.88
CA GLU A 81 4.25 -6.26 15.14
C GLU A 81 5.71 -6.64 14.91
N LYS A 82 6.65 -5.93 15.53
CA LYS A 82 8.10 -6.09 15.35
C LYS A 82 8.60 -7.48 15.72
N GLU A 83 7.99 -8.10 16.72
CA GLU A 83 8.42 -9.39 17.25
C GLU A 83 8.06 -10.57 16.32
N ASN A 84 7.12 -10.37 15.40
CA ASN A 84 6.84 -11.38 14.39
C ASN A 84 7.99 -11.42 13.37
N ILE A 85 8.69 -12.52 13.27
CA ILE A 85 9.83 -12.71 12.36
C ILE A 85 9.43 -12.62 10.87
N HIS A 86 8.15 -12.83 10.57
CA HIS A 86 7.58 -12.74 9.21
C HIS A 86 6.87 -11.41 8.95
N HIS A 87 7.05 -10.40 9.81
CA HIS A 87 6.35 -9.12 9.71
C HIS A 87 6.47 -8.45 8.34
N LEU A 88 7.60 -8.63 7.67
CA LEU A 88 7.83 -8.01 6.36
C LEU A 88 7.04 -8.70 5.26
N GLU A 89 7.07 -10.04 5.21
CA GLU A 89 6.35 -10.85 4.23
C GLU A 89 4.84 -10.70 4.42
N ASP A 90 4.36 -10.82 5.66
CA ASP A 90 2.96 -10.72 6.02
C ASP A 90 2.41 -9.32 5.69
N GLY A 91 3.15 -8.28 6.07
CA GLY A 91 2.79 -6.89 5.75
C GLY A 91 2.85 -6.56 4.27
N ALA A 92 3.77 -7.16 3.52
CA ALA A 92 3.84 -7.02 2.07
C ALA A 92 2.63 -7.70 1.39
N ALA A 93 2.22 -8.88 1.86
CA ALA A 93 1.02 -9.57 1.37
C ALA A 93 -0.25 -8.72 1.61
N ALA A 94 -0.41 -8.17 2.81
CA ALA A 94 -1.52 -7.27 3.13
C ALA A 94 -1.50 -6.00 2.26
N THR A 95 -0.32 -5.43 2.02
CA THR A 95 -0.14 -4.27 1.13
C THR A 95 -0.59 -4.58 -0.30
N GLU A 96 -0.20 -5.73 -0.85
CA GLU A 96 -0.60 -6.12 -2.20
C GLU A 96 -2.11 -6.33 -2.28
N ASN A 97 -2.75 -6.97 -1.29
CA ASN A 97 -4.19 -7.12 -1.25
C ASN A 97 -4.92 -5.77 -1.27
N ILE A 98 -4.46 -4.78 -0.50
CA ILE A 98 -5.01 -3.42 -0.48
C ILE A 98 -4.95 -2.77 -1.87
N ILE A 99 -3.81 -2.84 -2.55
CA ILE A 99 -3.66 -2.20 -3.85
C ILE A 99 -4.42 -2.91 -4.97
N LEU A 100 -4.61 -4.22 -4.86
CA LEU A 100 -5.46 -5.00 -5.78
C LEU A 100 -6.94 -4.69 -5.55
N ALA A 101 -7.40 -4.65 -4.30
CA ALA A 101 -8.76 -4.26 -3.96
C ALA A 101 -9.07 -2.83 -4.44
N ALA A 102 -8.17 -1.88 -4.21
CA ALA A 102 -8.31 -0.52 -4.73
C ALA A 102 -8.49 -0.53 -6.26
N LYS A 103 -7.68 -1.29 -7.00
CA LYS A 103 -7.81 -1.41 -8.45
C LYS A 103 -9.15 -2.00 -8.87
N ALA A 104 -9.67 -2.98 -8.14
CA ALA A 104 -10.99 -3.58 -8.41
C ALA A 104 -12.13 -2.53 -8.30
N TYR A 105 -11.99 -1.57 -7.38
CA TYR A 105 -12.89 -0.42 -7.21
C TYR A 105 -12.64 0.74 -8.19
N GLY A 106 -11.71 0.59 -9.14
CA GLY A 106 -11.32 1.68 -10.05
C GLY A 106 -10.50 2.78 -9.37
N ILE A 107 -9.98 2.52 -8.17
CA ILE A 107 -9.12 3.43 -7.42
C ILE A 107 -7.66 3.14 -7.79
N SER A 108 -6.96 4.21 -8.13
CA SER A 108 -5.52 4.18 -8.42
C SER A 108 -4.71 4.17 -7.15
N SER A 109 -3.55 3.52 -7.18
CA SER A 109 -2.68 3.40 -6.01
C SER A 109 -1.21 3.53 -6.36
N CYS A 110 -0.40 3.87 -5.35
CA CYS A 110 1.04 3.77 -5.42
C CYS A 110 1.61 3.28 -4.08
N TRP A 111 2.38 2.20 -4.13
CA TRP A 111 3.18 1.73 -2.99
C TRP A 111 4.41 2.63 -2.83
N VAL A 112 4.56 3.25 -1.66
CA VAL A 112 5.74 3.96 -1.20
C VAL A 112 6.42 3.12 -0.12
N ALA A 113 7.74 2.95 -0.21
CA ALA A 113 8.48 2.17 0.76
C ALA A 113 8.32 2.74 2.18
N GLY A 114 8.04 1.88 3.15
CA GLY A 114 7.94 2.23 4.57
C GLY A 114 9.01 1.56 5.40
N TYR A 115 9.29 0.30 5.09
CA TYR A 115 10.22 -0.53 5.83
C TYR A 115 11.67 0.02 5.75
N ASP A 116 12.30 0.11 6.93
CA ASP A 116 13.69 0.55 7.10
C ASP A 116 14.00 1.91 6.44
N ARG A 117 13.09 2.86 6.63
CA ARG A 117 13.25 4.25 6.14
C ARG A 117 13.51 5.21 7.27
N THR A 118 14.38 6.18 7.03
CA THR A 118 14.76 7.22 8.01
C THR A 118 13.57 8.05 8.48
N TYR A 119 12.54 8.21 7.65
CA TYR A 119 11.32 8.95 7.98
C TYR A 119 10.29 8.16 8.79
N GLU A 120 10.51 6.87 9.04
CA GLU A 120 9.60 6.03 9.84
C GLU A 120 9.37 6.65 11.21
N LYS A 121 10.44 7.08 11.89
CA LYS A 121 10.35 7.67 13.23
C LYS A 121 9.44 8.90 13.26
N ASP A 122 9.67 9.86 12.36
CA ASP A 122 8.89 11.10 12.33
C ASP A 122 7.41 10.86 12.07
N ILE A 123 7.09 9.95 11.13
CA ILE A 123 5.70 9.60 10.80
C ILE A 123 5.05 8.85 11.97
N ASN A 124 5.76 7.92 12.61
CA ASN A 124 5.24 7.16 13.74
C ASN A 124 4.93 8.08 14.95
N GLU A 125 5.81 9.02 15.25
CA GLU A 125 5.59 10.01 16.30
C GLU A 125 4.36 10.87 16.00
N TYR A 126 4.21 11.36 14.78
CA TYR A 126 3.08 12.18 14.38
C TYR A 126 1.74 11.42 14.41
N LEU A 127 1.74 10.15 14.02
CA LEU A 127 0.56 9.29 14.02
C LEU A 127 0.29 8.59 15.38
N ASN A 128 1.10 8.84 16.40
CA ASN A 128 1.04 8.20 17.73
C ASN A 128 1.09 6.67 17.66
N VAL A 129 1.94 6.12 16.79
CA VAL A 129 2.05 4.68 16.58
C VAL A 129 2.76 4.02 17.76
N PRO A 130 2.22 2.92 18.32
CA PRO A 130 2.86 2.17 19.39
C PRO A 130 4.27 1.70 19.02
N SER A 131 5.20 1.72 19.99
CA SER A 131 6.62 1.42 19.74
C SER A 131 6.91 -0.02 19.35
N ASN A 132 5.97 -0.95 19.60
CA ASN A 132 6.06 -2.35 19.20
C ASN A 132 5.69 -2.59 17.71
N LEU A 133 5.25 -1.57 16.99
CA LEU A 133 4.90 -1.67 15.58
C LEU A 133 6.03 -1.17 14.68
N ARG A 134 6.18 -1.80 13.53
CA ARG A 134 7.11 -1.46 12.46
C ARG A 134 6.35 -1.09 11.21
N MET A 135 6.73 0.02 10.59
CA MET A 135 6.17 0.42 9.30
C MET A 135 6.64 -0.52 8.19
N ILE A 136 5.71 -1.02 7.38
CA ILE A 136 5.99 -1.88 6.23
C ILE A 136 5.89 -1.08 4.92
N SER A 137 4.78 -0.39 4.74
CA SER A 137 4.53 0.38 3.52
C SER A 137 3.64 1.58 3.78
N ILE A 138 3.65 2.51 2.83
CA ILE A 138 2.70 3.61 2.73
C ILE A 138 2.02 3.48 1.36
N ILE A 139 0.70 3.52 1.31
CA ILE A 139 -0.07 3.35 0.08
C ILE A 139 -0.87 4.63 -0.16
N ALA A 140 -0.56 5.37 -1.22
CA ALA A 140 -1.42 6.46 -1.67
C ALA A 140 -2.58 5.90 -2.50
N LEU A 141 -3.80 6.37 -2.24
CA LEU A 141 -5.05 5.96 -2.88
C LEU A 141 -5.81 7.18 -3.42
N GLY A 142 -6.36 7.08 -4.62
CA GLY A 142 -7.18 8.15 -5.20
C GLY A 142 -7.70 7.82 -6.58
N TYR A 143 -8.66 8.59 -7.06
CA TYR A 143 -9.09 8.54 -8.45
C TYR A 143 -8.05 9.20 -9.34
N SER A 144 -7.96 8.78 -10.59
CA SER A 144 -7.02 9.35 -11.55
C SER A 144 -7.49 9.11 -12.97
N THR A 145 -7.34 10.11 -13.82
CA THR A 145 -7.49 9.98 -15.26
C THR A 145 -6.24 9.40 -15.94
N GLN A 146 -5.13 9.28 -15.21
CA GLN A 146 -3.92 8.70 -15.76
C GLN A 146 -4.09 7.19 -16.00
N ASN A 147 -3.72 6.75 -17.18
CA ASN A 147 -3.59 5.34 -17.53
C ASN A 147 -2.13 5.06 -17.94
N PRO A 148 -1.23 4.87 -16.97
CA PRO A 148 0.18 4.68 -17.26
C PRO A 148 0.39 3.46 -18.16
N SER A 149 1.22 3.63 -19.19
CA SER A 149 1.63 2.51 -20.05
C SER A 149 2.24 1.37 -19.24
N PRO A 150 2.07 0.13 -19.69
CA PRO A 150 2.78 -1.00 -19.09
C PRO A 150 4.28 -0.74 -19.09
N ARG A 151 4.93 -0.90 -17.95
CA ARG A 151 6.40 -0.91 -17.91
C ARG A 151 6.90 -2.26 -18.40
N ASN A 152 8.03 -2.24 -19.08
CA ASN A 152 8.70 -3.48 -19.48
C ASN A 152 8.93 -4.37 -18.26
N LYS A 153 8.49 -5.59 -18.36
CA LYS A 153 8.77 -6.66 -17.40
C LYS A 153 9.76 -7.63 -18.06
N LYS A 154 10.51 -8.35 -17.25
CA LYS A 154 11.25 -9.50 -17.75
C LYS A 154 10.31 -10.45 -18.48
N SER A 155 10.79 -11.14 -19.49
CA SER A 155 9.97 -12.17 -20.15
C SER A 155 9.66 -13.29 -19.17
N LEU A 156 8.61 -14.05 -19.43
CA LEU A 156 8.28 -15.20 -18.60
C LEU A 156 9.44 -16.20 -18.55
N ASN A 157 10.11 -16.41 -19.68
CA ASN A 157 11.25 -17.34 -19.79
C ASN A 157 12.47 -16.91 -18.97
N ASP A 158 12.62 -15.60 -18.68
CA ASP A 158 13.74 -15.10 -17.85
C ASP A 158 13.54 -15.37 -16.36
N VAL A 159 12.33 -15.73 -15.93
CA VAL A 159 11.95 -15.84 -14.51
C VAL A 159 11.27 -17.16 -14.16
N LEU A 160 10.93 -17.98 -15.16
CA LEU A 160 10.28 -19.27 -15.00
C LEU A 160 11.29 -20.39 -15.24
N HIS A 161 11.48 -21.22 -14.26
CA HIS A 161 12.30 -22.42 -14.31
C HIS A 161 11.45 -23.61 -13.92
N TRP A 162 11.55 -24.71 -14.66
CA TRP A 162 10.85 -25.95 -14.37
C TRP A 162 11.79 -26.91 -13.63
N GLU A 163 11.36 -27.42 -12.48
CA GLU A 163 12.04 -28.32 -11.56
C GLU A 163 13.38 -27.79 -11.01
N LYS A 164 14.22 -27.20 -11.87
CA LYS A 164 15.58 -26.71 -11.52
C LYS A 164 15.89 -25.43 -12.28
N PHE A 165 16.87 -24.66 -11.77
CA PHE A 165 17.52 -23.58 -12.50
C PHE A 165 18.32 -24.15 -13.65
#